data_660fcd6b6798d6880cf21b0085bcca9d
#
_entry.id   660fcd6b6798d6880cf21b0085bcca9d
#
_cell.length_a   1.000
_cell.length_b   1.000
_cell.length_c   1.000
_cell.angle_alpha   90.00
_cell.angle_beta   90.00
_cell.angle_gamma   90.00
#
_symmetry.space_group_name_H-M   'P 1'
#
loop_
_entity.id
_entity.type
_entity.pdbx_description
1 polymer ?
#
loop_
_entity_poly.entity_id
_entity_poly.type
_entity_poly.pdbx_seq_one_letter_code
_entity_poly.pdbx_strand_id
1 'polypeptide(L)'
;MAMAAAEGELDLGVPSCLHLVSAFLAMEPAHVLISLARDCGGGSITDRVQRFIWDHCISKADGNFHVPYLKSVLKKIIVEVESHGFEVLDELYERIAFYMTSVKADDSAEENSRIFKCISFLFPDDCYELPSCPKARKLVVTLQCSLNMLEGDTGCSVWPSSLLLSEFILSCPEIFSNKSCFEVMLSDGDLSSLENMKLNLGLNQLSTRVDTLERSDDPNLVTCVHLPWESATGCELQDFMPDIMQVLFSLVIFLGADVIYDPLCLPHLVKVLAFLLSRGKSLSHLCNRSCNGILSRSVQINGATSSSGSDNLYKAMDDGLNVEYASKKGPLAFIASVIRNVDTFDRFLALADEANLRVEDVTEKFVLFNLLPYLQSYPRSSVRLFTLTHLSN
;
A
#
# COMPACT_ATOMS: atom_id res chain seq x y z
N MET A 1 -10.34 44.83 -22.50
CA MET A 1 -11.13 44.37 -21.37
C MET A 1 -11.13 42.86 -21.43
N ALA A 2 -10.19 42.19 -20.75
CA ALA A 2 -10.22 40.74 -20.57
C ALA A 2 -11.27 40.47 -19.49
N MET A 3 -12.27 39.65 -19.84
CA MET A 3 -13.23 39.12 -18.86
C MET A 3 -12.41 38.29 -17.86
N ALA A 4 -12.35 38.76 -16.60
CA ALA A 4 -11.88 37.92 -15.49
C ALA A 4 -12.85 36.75 -15.42
N ALA A 5 -12.35 35.55 -15.79
CA ALA A 5 -13.06 34.33 -15.50
C ALA A 5 -13.32 34.33 -13.98
N ALA A 6 -14.54 34.04 -13.59
CA ALA A 6 -14.86 33.82 -12.17
C ALA A 6 -14.01 32.66 -11.69
N GLU A 7 -12.90 33.02 -10.99
CA GLU A 7 -12.03 32.02 -10.39
C GLU A 7 -12.80 31.29 -9.30
N GLY A 8 -13.12 30.02 -9.51
CA GLY A 8 -13.80 29.18 -8.52
C GLY A 8 -13.05 29.16 -7.19
N GLU A 9 -13.74 28.95 -6.11
CA GLU A 9 -13.17 28.83 -4.77
C GLU A 9 -12.23 27.60 -4.71
N LEU A 10 -11.06 27.74 -4.06
CA LEU A 10 -10.15 26.60 -3.84
C LEU A 10 -10.71 25.74 -2.71
N ASP A 11 -11.09 24.52 -3.01
CA ASP A 11 -11.58 23.54 -2.05
C ASP A 11 -11.05 22.13 -2.34
N LEU A 12 -11.34 21.19 -1.46
CA LEU A 12 -10.89 19.79 -1.58
C LEU A 12 -11.60 19.01 -2.72
N GLY A 13 -12.63 19.56 -3.35
CA GLY A 13 -13.27 19.01 -4.54
C GLY A 13 -12.45 19.25 -5.81
N VAL A 14 -11.52 20.23 -5.78
CA VAL A 14 -10.60 20.50 -6.88
C VAL A 14 -9.43 19.51 -6.82
N PRO A 15 -9.16 18.72 -7.88
CA PRO A 15 -8.12 17.68 -7.84
C PRO A 15 -6.73 18.21 -7.44
N SER A 16 -6.28 19.36 -7.96
CA SER A 16 -4.98 19.95 -7.59
C SER A 16 -4.90 20.31 -6.12
N CYS A 17 -5.97 20.82 -5.54
CA CYS A 17 -6.06 21.14 -4.11
C CYS A 17 -6.01 19.86 -3.25
N LEU A 18 -6.73 18.82 -3.67
CA LEU A 18 -6.72 17.53 -3.00
C LEU A 18 -5.31 16.88 -3.05
N HIS A 19 -4.63 16.98 -4.21
CA HIS A 19 -3.25 16.50 -4.37
C HIS A 19 -2.29 17.24 -3.44
N LEU A 20 -2.38 18.57 -3.34
CA LEU A 20 -1.53 19.37 -2.47
C LEU A 20 -1.68 18.96 -1.00
N VAL A 21 -2.91 18.82 -0.51
CA VAL A 21 -3.17 18.43 0.89
C VAL A 21 -2.70 16.98 1.12
N SER A 22 -2.96 16.08 0.18
CA SER A 22 -2.52 14.68 0.30
C SER A 22 -1.00 14.56 0.31
N ALA A 23 -0.28 15.34 -0.52
CA ALA A 23 1.17 15.40 -0.54
C ALA A 23 1.75 15.95 0.78
N PHE A 24 1.13 16.99 1.34
CA PHE A 24 1.52 17.54 2.64
C PHE A 24 1.38 16.49 3.76
N LEU A 25 0.25 15.80 3.82
CA LEU A 25 -0.02 14.77 4.83
C LEU A 25 0.86 13.53 4.67
N ALA A 26 1.26 13.21 3.45
CA ALA A 26 2.23 12.15 3.15
C ALA A 26 3.69 12.58 3.41
N MET A 27 3.91 13.84 3.78
CA MET A 27 5.23 14.43 3.99
C MET A 27 6.12 14.38 2.74
N GLU A 28 5.55 14.67 1.57
CA GLU A 28 6.31 14.83 0.35
C GLU A 28 7.37 15.94 0.48
N PRO A 29 8.49 15.83 -0.24
CA PRO A 29 9.53 16.86 -0.22
C PRO A 29 8.97 18.25 -0.54
N ALA A 30 9.46 19.29 0.15
CA ALA A 30 8.89 20.62 0.04
C ALA A 30 8.91 21.21 -1.40
N HIS A 31 9.83 20.76 -2.28
CA HIS A 31 9.79 21.17 -3.69
C HIS A 31 8.59 20.58 -4.47
N VAL A 32 8.14 19.40 -4.09
CA VAL A 32 6.90 18.79 -4.65
C VAL A 32 5.69 19.62 -4.23
N LEU A 33 5.63 20.01 -2.95
CA LEU A 33 4.53 20.85 -2.45
C LEU A 33 4.48 22.20 -3.18
N ILE A 34 5.63 22.83 -3.45
CA ILE A 34 5.71 24.07 -4.23
C ILE A 34 5.15 23.88 -5.64
N SER A 35 5.52 22.78 -6.31
CA SER A 35 4.97 22.44 -7.63
C SER A 35 3.46 22.31 -7.60
N LEU A 36 2.92 21.52 -6.67
CA LEU A 36 1.47 21.31 -6.52
C LEU A 36 0.74 22.61 -6.11
N ALA A 37 1.35 23.45 -5.27
CA ALA A 37 0.79 24.73 -4.90
C ALA A 37 0.71 25.69 -6.08
N ARG A 38 1.71 25.70 -6.98
CA ARG A 38 1.68 26.45 -8.23
C ARG A 38 0.54 25.96 -9.14
N ASP A 39 0.34 24.63 -9.22
CA ASP A 39 -0.75 24.04 -10.02
C ASP A 39 -2.13 24.49 -9.50
N CYS A 40 -2.30 24.64 -8.17
CA CYS A 40 -3.52 25.19 -7.57
C CYS A 40 -3.75 26.66 -7.94
N GLY A 41 -2.68 27.45 -8.11
CA GLY A 41 -2.73 28.88 -8.37
C GLY A 41 -2.53 29.28 -9.83
N GLY A 42 -2.58 28.33 -10.77
CA GLY A 42 -2.37 28.62 -12.19
C GLY A 42 -0.95 29.06 -12.55
N GLY A 43 0.05 28.58 -11.78
CA GLY A 43 1.49 28.81 -12.02
C GLY A 43 2.20 29.56 -10.91
N SER A 44 1.49 30.07 -9.90
CA SER A 44 2.07 30.82 -8.78
C SER A 44 1.33 30.58 -7.46
N ILE A 45 2.02 30.84 -6.33
CA ILE A 45 1.39 30.74 -4.99
C ILE A 45 0.76 32.10 -4.65
N THR A 46 -0.46 32.30 -5.15
CA THR A 46 -1.26 33.51 -4.90
C THR A 46 -1.72 33.59 -3.45
N ASP A 47 -2.25 34.72 -3.03
CA ASP A 47 -2.86 34.93 -1.71
C ASP A 47 -3.91 33.86 -1.37
N ARG A 48 -4.74 33.49 -2.34
CA ARG A 48 -5.74 32.41 -2.20
C ARG A 48 -5.11 31.03 -1.93
N VAL A 49 -4.01 30.70 -2.64
CA VAL A 49 -3.30 29.45 -2.43
C VAL A 49 -2.62 29.43 -1.07
N GLN A 50 -2.06 30.57 -0.63
CA GLN A 50 -1.48 30.70 0.71
C GLN A 50 -2.54 30.45 1.79
N ARG A 51 -3.74 31.06 1.67
CA ARG A 51 -4.86 30.82 2.60
C ARG A 51 -5.29 29.35 2.59
N PHE A 52 -5.41 28.75 1.41
CA PHE A 52 -5.74 27.33 1.29
C PHE A 52 -4.70 26.44 2.00
N ILE A 53 -3.41 26.72 1.80
CA ILE A 53 -2.31 25.99 2.49
C ILE A 53 -2.39 26.19 4.01
N TRP A 54 -2.66 27.42 4.45
CA TRP A 54 -2.85 27.69 5.86
C TRP A 54 -4.00 26.88 6.45
N ASP A 55 -5.18 26.98 5.86
CA ASP A 55 -6.41 26.38 6.39
C ASP A 55 -6.41 24.85 6.35
N HIS A 56 -5.79 24.24 5.33
CA HIS A 56 -5.87 22.81 5.09
C HIS A 56 -4.60 22.04 5.44
N CYS A 57 -3.47 22.72 5.60
CA CYS A 57 -2.19 22.09 5.90
C CYS A 57 -1.60 22.59 7.23
N ILE A 58 -1.18 23.85 7.28
CA ILE A 58 -0.33 24.37 8.36
C ILE A 58 -1.10 24.54 9.68
N SER A 59 -2.32 25.10 9.66
CA SER A 59 -3.11 25.31 10.87
C SER A 59 -3.56 23.99 11.53
N LYS A 60 -3.66 22.92 10.73
CA LYS A 60 -4.05 21.58 11.19
C LYS A 60 -2.88 20.69 11.57
N ALA A 61 -1.65 21.18 11.38
CA ALA A 61 -0.45 20.47 11.79
C ALA A 61 -0.25 20.64 13.30
N ASP A 62 -0.80 19.71 14.08
CA ASP A 62 -0.73 19.68 15.54
C ASP A 62 0.64 19.21 16.03
N GLY A 63 0.81 19.11 17.37
CA GLY A 63 2.04 18.71 18.05
C GLY A 63 2.67 17.38 17.64
N ASN A 64 1.92 16.53 16.93
CA ASN A 64 2.41 15.26 16.38
C ASN A 64 3.09 15.39 15.00
N PHE A 65 3.03 16.58 14.39
CA PHE A 65 3.67 16.78 13.09
C PHE A 65 5.16 17.08 13.25
N HIS A 66 5.96 16.53 12.33
CA HIS A 66 7.43 16.69 12.36
C HIS A 66 7.85 18.14 12.12
N VAL A 67 8.28 18.84 13.16
CA VAL A 67 8.62 20.26 13.15
C VAL A 67 9.71 20.62 12.12
N PRO A 68 10.81 19.85 11.94
CA PRO A 68 11.79 20.11 10.90
C PRO A 68 11.19 20.12 9.49
N TYR A 69 10.23 19.23 9.20
CA TYR A 69 9.52 19.22 7.92
C TYR A 69 8.69 20.50 7.73
N LEU A 70 7.90 20.89 8.74
CA LEU A 70 7.08 22.10 8.70
C LEU A 70 7.94 23.35 8.48
N LYS A 71 9.09 23.45 9.15
CA LYS A 71 10.04 24.55 8.93
C LYS A 71 10.54 24.58 7.49
N SER A 72 10.90 23.44 6.93
CA SER A 72 11.37 23.32 5.56
C SER A 72 10.31 23.76 4.55
N VAL A 73 9.07 23.31 4.75
CA VAL A 73 7.92 23.64 3.90
C VAL A 73 7.61 25.13 3.97
N LEU A 74 7.44 25.70 5.18
CA LEU A 74 7.14 27.11 5.39
C LEU A 74 8.20 28.01 4.78
N LYS A 75 9.49 27.72 5.04
CA LYS A 75 10.61 28.50 4.48
C LYS A 75 10.56 28.52 2.95
N LYS A 76 10.28 27.39 2.31
CA LYS A 76 10.23 27.32 0.85
C LYS A 76 9.00 28.01 0.28
N ILE A 77 7.83 27.93 0.94
CA ILE A 77 6.62 28.65 0.53
C ILE A 77 6.88 30.16 0.59
N ILE A 78 7.41 30.67 1.70
CA ILE A 78 7.71 32.12 1.87
C ILE A 78 8.66 32.59 0.77
N VAL A 79 9.78 31.91 0.56
CA VAL A 79 10.77 32.26 -0.48
C VAL A 79 10.12 32.25 -1.87
N GLU A 80 9.27 31.31 -2.14
CA GLU A 80 8.57 31.20 -3.42
C GLU A 80 7.62 32.37 -3.67
N VAL A 81 6.82 32.71 -2.67
CA VAL A 81 5.87 33.83 -2.73
C VAL A 81 6.60 35.15 -2.95
N GLU A 82 7.64 35.42 -2.14
CA GLU A 82 8.49 36.64 -2.25
C GLU A 82 9.18 36.74 -3.62
N SER A 83 9.67 35.60 -4.15
CA SER A 83 10.37 35.59 -5.45
C SER A 83 9.48 35.98 -6.63
N HIS A 84 8.16 35.80 -6.48
CA HIS A 84 7.17 36.20 -7.48
C HIS A 84 6.56 37.58 -7.20
N GLY A 85 7.04 38.28 -6.16
CA GLY A 85 6.58 39.63 -5.81
C GLY A 85 5.18 39.69 -5.18
N PHE A 86 4.69 38.57 -4.65
CA PHE A 86 3.46 38.54 -3.88
C PHE A 86 3.74 38.83 -2.40
N GLU A 87 2.73 39.38 -1.72
CA GLU A 87 2.74 39.56 -0.28
C GLU A 87 2.53 38.20 0.42
N VAL A 88 3.33 37.93 1.45
CA VAL A 88 3.24 36.68 2.24
C VAL A 88 2.22 36.90 3.36
N LEU A 89 1.33 35.94 3.61
CA LEU A 89 0.39 35.99 4.72
C LEU A 89 1.11 36.06 6.08
N ASP A 90 0.67 36.96 6.96
CA ASP A 90 1.25 37.15 8.28
C ASP A 90 1.27 35.87 9.11
N GLU A 91 0.24 35.06 9.00
CA GLU A 91 0.10 33.77 9.70
C GLU A 91 1.26 32.78 9.34
N LEU A 92 1.76 32.83 8.11
CA LEU A 92 2.89 31.98 7.70
C LEU A 92 4.21 32.47 8.36
N TYR A 93 4.42 33.79 8.44
CA TYR A 93 5.56 34.37 9.15
C TYR A 93 5.49 34.12 10.66
N GLU A 94 4.33 34.29 11.27
CA GLU A 94 4.13 34.02 12.69
C GLU A 94 4.41 32.55 13.01
N ARG A 95 3.95 31.62 12.16
CA ARG A 95 4.13 30.18 12.36
C ARG A 95 5.61 29.76 12.24
N ILE A 96 6.33 30.27 11.25
CA ILE A 96 7.78 29.96 11.14
C ILE A 96 8.56 30.57 12.28
N ALA A 97 8.25 31.81 12.70
CA ALA A 97 8.85 32.45 13.85
C ALA A 97 8.64 31.66 15.14
N PHE A 98 7.42 31.17 15.35
CA PHE A 98 7.09 30.27 16.47
C PHE A 98 7.99 29.02 16.45
N TYR A 99 8.08 28.31 15.32
CA TYR A 99 8.95 27.12 15.23
C TYR A 99 10.43 27.43 15.38
N MET A 100 10.88 28.61 15.00
CA MET A 100 12.29 29.02 15.16
C MET A 100 12.65 29.33 16.61
N THR A 101 11.69 29.79 17.39
CA THR A 101 11.90 30.15 18.81
C THR A 101 11.67 28.99 19.77
N SER A 102 10.75 28.08 19.44
CA SER A 102 10.34 26.98 20.33
C SER A 102 11.39 25.86 20.46
N VAL A 103 12.35 25.74 19.51
CA VAL A 103 13.31 24.61 19.42
C VAL A 103 14.57 24.79 20.31
N LYS A 104 14.67 25.86 21.11
CA LYS A 104 15.83 26.00 22.03
C LYS A 104 15.74 25.17 23.32
N ALA A 105 14.64 24.45 23.54
CA ALA A 105 14.38 23.73 24.81
C ALA A 105 14.63 22.21 24.76
N ASP A 106 14.84 21.59 23.59
CA ASP A 106 14.86 20.14 23.48
C ASP A 106 15.98 19.62 22.57
N ASP A 107 17.25 19.93 22.92
CA ASP A 107 18.43 19.24 22.36
C ASP A 107 18.55 17.77 22.83
N SER A 108 17.56 17.26 23.60
CA SER A 108 17.49 15.87 24.06
C SER A 108 16.60 14.96 23.20
N ALA A 109 16.11 15.47 22.06
CA ALA A 109 15.18 14.72 21.19
C ALA A 109 15.89 13.81 20.16
N GLU A 110 16.95 13.10 20.56
CA GLU A 110 17.48 11.97 19.77
C GLU A 110 16.55 10.72 19.82
N GLU A 111 15.52 10.73 20.68
CA GLU A 111 14.71 9.52 20.95
C GLU A 111 13.49 9.31 20.06
N ASN A 112 13.07 10.27 19.23
CA ASN A 112 11.90 10.06 18.37
C ASN A 112 12.23 10.23 16.88
N SER A 113 12.90 9.23 16.31
CA SER A 113 13.12 9.14 14.86
C SER A 113 11.87 8.74 14.07
N ARG A 114 10.70 8.58 14.74
CA ARG A 114 9.46 8.13 14.13
C ARG A 114 8.48 9.29 13.91
N ILE A 115 7.85 9.29 12.75
CA ILE A 115 6.90 10.32 12.30
C ILE A 115 5.60 9.69 11.85
N PHE A 116 4.53 10.48 11.88
CA PHE A 116 3.24 10.08 11.31
C PHE A 116 3.11 10.62 9.89
N LYS A 117 2.64 9.75 8.98
CA LYS A 117 2.28 10.07 7.60
C LYS A 117 0.87 9.58 7.32
N CYS A 118 0.12 10.32 6.49
CA CYS A 118 -1.16 9.86 5.98
C CYS A 118 -1.04 9.66 4.45
N ILE A 119 -1.20 8.42 4.01
CA ILE A 119 -1.23 8.09 2.58
C ILE A 119 -2.69 8.05 2.13
N SER A 120 -3.02 8.84 1.11
CA SER A 120 -4.38 8.93 0.55
C SER A 120 -4.43 8.27 -0.82
N PHE A 121 -5.06 7.11 -0.94
CA PHE A 121 -5.36 6.51 -2.24
C PHE A 121 -6.58 7.21 -2.83
N LEU A 122 -6.40 7.86 -3.97
CA LEU A 122 -7.40 8.70 -4.64
C LEU A 122 -8.01 7.91 -5.79
N PHE A 123 -9.30 7.61 -5.70
CA PHE A 123 -10.00 6.87 -6.76
C PHE A 123 -10.49 7.84 -7.84
N PRO A 124 -10.33 7.51 -9.14
CA PRO A 124 -10.95 8.26 -10.22
C PRO A 124 -12.48 8.32 -10.07
N ASP A 125 -13.10 9.39 -10.59
CA ASP A 125 -14.54 9.63 -10.43
C ASP A 125 -15.42 8.50 -11.00
N ASP A 126 -14.90 7.73 -11.95
CA ASP A 126 -15.60 6.63 -12.61
C ASP A 126 -15.28 5.23 -12.03
N CYS A 127 -14.51 5.18 -10.94
CA CYS A 127 -14.16 3.91 -10.32
C CYS A 127 -15.24 3.41 -9.37
N TYR A 128 -15.34 2.07 -9.32
CA TYR A 128 -16.28 1.31 -8.50
C TYR A 128 -16.38 1.83 -7.07
N GLU A 129 -17.62 1.94 -6.62
CA GLU A 129 -17.92 2.07 -5.20
C GLU A 129 -17.30 0.88 -4.45
N LEU A 130 -16.35 1.14 -3.55
CA LEU A 130 -15.88 0.10 -2.65
C LEU A 130 -17.08 -0.46 -1.88
N PRO A 131 -17.31 -1.78 -1.83
CA PRO A 131 -18.47 -2.37 -1.15
C PRO A 131 -18.61 -1.93 0.31
N SER A 132 -17.47 -1.62 0.94
CA SER A 132 -17.40 -1.14 2.34
C SER A 132 -17.51 0.39 2.48
N CYS A 133 -17.40 1.14 1.38
CA CYS A 133 -17.43 2.60 1.42
C CYS A 133 -17.95 3.19 0.08
N PRO A 134 -19.23 3.03 -0.24
CA PRO A 134 -19.81 3.30 -1.56
C PRO A 134 -19.79 4.77 -2.01
N LYS A 135 -19.30 5.69 -1.18
CA LYS A 135 -19.21 7.12 -1.52
C LYS A 135 -17.82 7.72 -1.30
N ALA A 136 -16.83 6.93 -0.90
CA ALA A 136 -15.52 7.44 -0.60
C ALA A 136 -14.68 7.55 -1.88
N ARG A 137 -14.36 8.77 -2.30
CA ARG A 137 -13.41 9.05 -3.38
C ARG A 137 -11.96 8.80 -2.98
N LYS A 138 -11.69 8.52 -1.71
CA LYS A 138 -10.35 8.28 -1.16
C LYS A 138 -10.36 7.27 -0.03
N LEU A 139 -9.30 6.48 0.05
CA LEU A 139 -8.94 5.68 1.20
C LEU A 139 -7.72 6.32 1.87
N VAL A 140 -7.80 6.61 3.15
CA VAL A 140 -6.69 7.22 3.91
C VAL A 140 -6.13 6.20 4.89
N VAL A 141 -4.81 6.02 4.86
CA VAL A 141 -4.08 5.14 5.76
C VAL A 141 -3.09 5.98 6.57
N THR A 142 -3.19 5.93 7.89
CA THR A 142 -2.26 6.61 8.80
C THR A 142 -1.16 5.65 9.21
N LEU A 143 0.10 6.06 9.04
CA LEU A 143 1.27 5.25 9.32
C LEU A 143 2.25 5.99 10.23
N GLN A 144 2.76 5.31 11.24
CA GLN A 144 3.99 5.71 11.92
C GLN A 144 5.16 5.09 11.17
N CYS A 145 6.13 5.92 10.78
CA CYS A 145 7.29 5.52 9.99
C CYS A 145 8.58 6.00 10.66
N SER A 146 9.68 5.27 10.44
CA SER A 146 11.01 5.75 10.81
C SER A 146 11.56 6.74 9.79
N LEU A 147 12.24 7.78 10.27
CA LEU A 147 13.05 8.70 9.44
C LEU A 147 14.47 8.19 9.25
N ASN A 148 14.94 7.37 10.18
CA ASN A 148 16.34 6.94 10.22
C ASN A 148 16.48 5.51 9.70
N MET A 149 16.81 5.38 8.42
CA MET A 149 17.04 4.06 7.81
C MET A 149 18.42 3.46 8.16
N LEU A 150 19.30 4.22 8.83
CA LEU A 150 20.66 3.78 9.13
C LEU A 150 20.79 2.97 10.43
N GLU A 151 19.77 3.04 11.29
CA GLU A 151 19.80 2.42 12.63
C GLU A 151 19.00 1.09 12.72
N GLY A 152 18.81 0.39 11.60
CA GLY A 152 18.10 -0.90 11.59
C GLY A 152 16.59 -0.83 11.41
N ASP A 153 15.99 0.35 11.44
CA ASP A 153 14.54 0.58 11.30
C ASP A 153 14.06 0.57 9.82
N THR A 154 14.74 -0.16 8.94
CA THR A 154 14.37 -0.23 7.51
C THR A 154 12.96 -0.79 7.29
N GLY A 155 12.55 -1.77 8.11
CA GLY A 155 11.21 -2.34 8.08
C GLY A 155 10.11 -1.37 8.55
N CYS A 156 10.47 -0.30 9.26
CA CYS A 156 9.55 0.74 9.72
C CYS A 156 9.35 1.88 8.71
N SER A 157 9.90 1.76 7.50
CA SER A 157 9.79 2.77 6.43
C SER A 157 8.80 2.35 5.36
N VAL A 158 8.21 3.34 4.66
CA VAL A 158 7.33 3.06 3.49
C VAL A 158 8.19 2.95 2.24
N TRP A 159 8.24 1.78 1.67
CA TRP A 159 9.00 1.50 0.46
C TRP A 159 8.12 1.59 -0.80
N PRO A 160 8.70 1.97 -1.97
CA PRO A 160 7.97 2.06 -3.23
C PRO A 160 7.18 0.80 -3.59
N SER A 161 7.73 -0.36 -3.31
CA SER A 161 7.10 -1.65 -3.62
C SER A 161 5.82 -1.90 -2.81
N SER A 162 5.73 -1.42 -1.57
CA SER A 162 4.51 -1.51 -0.77
C SER A 162 3.40 -0.63 -1.32
N LEU A 163 3.76 0.54 -1.86
CA LEU A 163 2.80 1.45 -2.51
C LEU A 163 2.23 0.83 -3.80
N LEU A 164 3.11 0.28 -4.68
CA LEU A 164 2.64 -0.39 -5.90
C LEU A 164 1.77 -1.61 -5.58
N LEU A 165 2.17 -2.40 -4.58
CA LEU A 165 1.40 -3.57 -4.16
C LEU A 165 0.01 -3.17 -3.63
N SER A 166 -0.08 -2.04 -2.91
CA SER A 166 -1.36 -1.48 -2.48
C SER A 166 -2.21 -1.00 -3.66
N GLU A 167 -1.61 -0.29 -4.64
CA GLU A 167 -2.31 0.09 -5.86
C GLU A 167 -2.80 -1.15 -6.63
N PHE A 168 -2.00 -2.22 -6.71
CA PHE A 168 -2.39 -3.48 -7.34
C PHE A 168 -3.60 -4.12 -6.66
N ILE A 169 -3.58 -4.24 -5.32
CA ILE A 169 -4.69 -4.81 -4.56
C ILE A 169 -5.99 -4.01 -4.78
N LEU A 170 -5.88 -2.67 -4.77
CA LEU A 170 -7.02 -1.77 -4.92
C LEU A 170 -7.52 -1.67 -6.38
N SER A 171 -6.63 -1.91 -7.37
CA SER A 171 -6.97 -1.87 -8.80
C SER A 171 -7.56 -3.18 -9.32
N CYS A 172 -7.25 -4.32 -8.66
CA CYS A 172 -7.65 -5.66 -9.10
C CYS A 172 -8.43 -6.40 -7.98
N PRO A 173 -9.54 -5.82 -7.49
CA PRO A 173 -10.29 -6.38 -6.35
C PRO A 173 -10.81 -7.80 -6.64
N GLU A 174 -11.05 -8.17 -7.90
CA GLU A 174 -11.52 -9.50 -8.30
C GLU A 174 -10.53 -10.62 -7.99
N ILE A 175 -9.23 -10.31 -7.92
CA ILE A 175 -8.20 -11.27 -7.50
C ILE A 175 -8.31 -11.55 -6.00
N PHE A 176 -8.70 -10.54 -5.20
CA PHE A 176 -8.70 -10.57 -3.75
C PHE A 176 -10.11 -10.71 -3.15
N SER A 177 -11.15 -10.17 -3.81
CA SER A 177 -12.54 -10.25 -3.38
C SER A 177 -13.16 -11.63 -3.65
N ASN A 178 -14.28 -11.94 -2.97
CA ASN A 178 -14.98 -13.23 -3.06
C ASN A 178 -14.11 -14.45 -2.68
N LYS A 179 -12.92 -14.23 -2.16
CA LYS A 179 -12.18 -15.25 -1.43
C LYS A 179 -12.69 -15.16 0.00
N SER A 180 -13.08 -16.28 0.57
CA SER A 180 -13.34 -16.34 2.01
C SER A 180 -12.02 -16.01 2.70
N CYS A 181 -11.76 -14.73 2.94
CA CYS A 181 -10.59 -14.30 3.68
C CYS A 181 -10.90 -14.56 5.15
N PHE A 182 -10.56 -15.76 5.62
CA PHE A 182 -10.80 -16.15 7.01
C PHE A 182 -9.74 -15.57 7.94
N GLU A 183 -8.57 -15.25 7.41
CA GLU A 183 -7.47 -14.71 8.21
C GLU A 183 -6.49 -13.94 7.32
N VAL A 184 -6.10 -12.76 7.79
CA VAL A 184 -4.96 -11.99 7.25
C VAL A 184 -3.80 -12.15 8.23
N MET A 185 -2.68 -12.68 7.74
CA MET A 185 -1.46 -12.84 8.51
C MET A 185 -0.37 -11.93 7.96
N LEU A 186 0.22 -11.13 8.84
CA LEU A 186 1.37 -10.29 8.55
C LEU A 186 2.58 -10.82 9.30
N SER A 187 3.74 -10.84 8.66
CA SER A 187 4.97 -11.34 9.28
C SER A 187 6.17 -10.45 8.99
N ASP A 188 7.08 -10.40 9.94
CA ASP A 188 8.39 -9.79 9.82
C ASP A 188 9.42 -10.56 10.65
N GLY A 189 10.69 -10.54 10.24
CA GLY A 189 11.81 -11.13 10.97
C GLY A 189 12.37 -10.23 12.07
N ASP A 190 12.07 -8.93 12.03
CA ASP A 190 12.50 -7.97 13.04
C ASP A 190 11.36 -7.62 14.00
N LEU A 191 11.64 -7.69 15.30
CA LEU A 191 10.66 -7.41 16.35
C LEU A 191 10.22 -5.94 16.40
N SER A 192 11.13 -4.99 16.11
CA SER A 192 10.79 -3.56 16.07
C SER A 192 9.83 -3.25 14.92
N SER A 193 10.09 -3.84 13.74
CA SER A 193 9.18 -3.78 12.58
C SER A 193 7.81 -4.38 12.90
N LEU A 194 7.78 -5.51 13.60
CA LEU A 194 6.54 -6.17 14.00
C LEU A 194 5.73 -5.33 15.01
N GLU A 195 6.38 -4.70 15.97
CA GLU A 195 5.72 -3.78 16.90
C GLU A 195 5.17 -2.55 16.19
N ASN A 196 5.93 -1.96 15.28
CA ASN A 196 5.48 -0.84 14.45
C ASN A 196 4.30 -1.23 13.54
N MET A 197 4.31 -2.44 13.01
CA MET A 197 3.20 -3.01 12.23
C MET A 197 1.92 -3.09 13.07
N LYS A 198 1.98 -3.63 14.29
CA LYS A 198 0.84 -3.71 15.22
C LYS A 198 0.29 -2.32 15.56
N LEU A 199 1.18 -1.36 15.80
CA LEU A 199 0.79 0.03 16.05
C LEU A 199 0.05 0.61 14.83
N ASN A 200 0.58 0.40 13.63
CA ASN A 200 -0.01 0.89 12.39
C ASN A 200 -1.38 0.26 12.11
N LEU A 201 -1.59 -1.00 12.44
CA LEU A 201 -2.91 -1.63 12.38
C LEU A 201 -3.89 -0.92 13.33
N GLY A 202 -3.49 -0.69 14.59
CA GLY A 202 -4.30 0.02 15.58
C GLY A 202 -4.67 1.44 15.16
N LEU A 203 -3.75 2.19 14.56
CA LEU A 203 -4.00 3.54 14.00
C LEU A 203 -5.08 3.54 12.91
N ASN A 204 -5.26 2.42 12.23
CA ASN A 204 -6.26 2.25 11.18
C ASN A 204 -7.48 1.40 11.63
N GLN A 205 -7.71 1.30 12.94
CA GLN A 205 -8.85 0.61 13.55
C GLN A 205 -8.93 -0.89 13.22
N LEU A 206 -7.78 -1.52 12.94
CA LEU A 206 -7.65 -2.95 12.78
C LEU A 206 -7.17 -3.56 14.09
N SER A 207 -7.81 -4.65 14.51
CA SER A 207 -7.46 -5.38 15.74
C SER A 207 -6.35 -6.40 15.45
N THR A 208 -5.39 -6.51 16.38
CA THR A 208 -4.37 -7.56 16.31
C THR A 208 -4.70 -8.70 17.25
N ARG A 209 -4.56 -9.93 16.76
CA ARG A 209 -4.71 -11.14 17.58
C ARG A 209 -3.47 -11.31 18.46
N VAL A 210 -3.68 -11.55 19.73
CA VAL A 210 -2.62 -11.78 20.71
C VAL A 210 -2.36 -13.27 20.90
N ASP A 211 -3.38 -14.13 20.71
CA ASP A 211 -3.29 -15.59 20.87
C ASP A 211 -3.93 -16.34 19.71
N THR A 212 -3.25 -17.40 19.25
CA THR A 212 -3.71 -18.24 18.12
C THR A 212 -4.86 -19.20 18.48
N LEU A 213 -5.27 -19.27 19.74
CA LEU A 213 -6.20 -20.29 20.24
C LEU A 213 -7.68 -19.87 20.23
N GLU A 214 -7.99 -18.60 20.14
CA GLU A 214 -9.40 -18.16 20.12
C GLU A 214 -9.85 -17.81 18.70
N ARG A 215 -10.83 -18.53 18.17
CA ARG A 215 -11.52 -18.14 16.93
C ARG A 215 -12.38 -16.93 17.22
N SER A 216 -12.15 -15.85 16.49
CA SER A 216 -12.97 -14.65 16.52
C SER A 216 -13.64 -14.48 15.16
N ASP A 217 -14.92 -14.13 15.15
CA ASP A 217 -15.67 -13.78 13.95
C ASP A 217 -15.47 -12.30 13.55
N ASP A 218 -14.51 -11.60 14.16
CA ASP A 218 -14.20 -10.20 13.83
C ASP A 218 -13.49 -10.12 12.46
N PRO A 219 -14.12 -9.52 11.44
CA PRO A 219 -13.55 -9.40 10.10
C PRO A 219 -12.34 -8.45 10.04
N ASN A 220 -12.12 -7.64 11.09
CA ASN A 220 -11.00 -6.69 11.20
C ASN A 220 -9.81 -7.26 11.97
N LEU A 221 -9.84 -8.54 12.30
CA LEU A 221 -8.78 -9.18 13.04
C LEU A 221 -7.62 -9.58 12.15
N VAL A 222 -6.41 -9.17 12.51
CA VAL A 222 -5.16 -9.47 11.80
C VAL A 222 -4.20 -10.16 12.74
N THR A 223 -3.58 -11.26 12.29
CA THR A 223 -2.54 -11.97 13.04
C THR A 223 -1.16 -11.43 12.65
N CYS A 224 -0.35 -11.02 13.63
CA CYS A 224 1.03 -10.59 13.43
C CYS A 224 1.99 -11.66 13.96
N VAL A 225 2.89 -12.14 13.10
CA VAL A 225 3.78 -13.26 13.38
C VAL A 225 5.24 -12.84 13.24
N HIS A 226 6.06 -13.15 14.26
CA HIS A 226 7.51 -13.05 14.13
C HIS A 226 8.03 -14.24 13.34
N LEU A 227 8.56 -13.99 12.14
CA LEU A 227 9.01 -15.03 11.23
C LEU A 227 10.38 -14.67 10.61
N PRO A 228 11.48 -14.86 11.34
CA PRO A 228 12.81 -14.73 10.76
C PRO A 228 13.06 -15.91 9.82
N TRP A 229 13.29 -15.62 8.53
CA TRP A 229 13.37 -16.64 7.49
C TRP A 229 14.53 -17.61 7.69
N GLU A 230 15.63 -17.17 8.31
CA GLU A 230 16.83 -17.94 8.59
C GLU A 230 16.56 -19.12 9.52
N SER A 231 15.72 -18.92 10.51
CA SER A 231 15.36 -19.91 11.52
C SER A 231 14.06 -20.62 11.26
N ALA A 232 13.28 -20.20 10.23
CA ALA A 232 11.99 -20.78 9.91
C ALA A 232 12.10 -22.28 9.59
N THR A 233 11.47 -23.11 10.43
CA THR A 233 11.37 -24.56 10.24
C THR A 233 10.08 -24.94 9.54
N GLY A 234 10.10 -26.13 8.87
CA GLY A 234 8.88 -26.63 8.24
C GLY A 234 7.73 -26.87 9.24
N CYS A 235 8.04 -27.19 10.50
CA CYS A 235 7.03 -27.36 11.54
C CYS A 235 6.39 -26.02 11.91
N GLU A 236 7.19 -24.98 12.17
CA GLU A 236 6.67 -23.63 12.46
C GLU A 236 5.82 -23.08 11.32
N LEU A 237 6.31 -23.18 10.07
CA LEU A 237 5.53 -22.78 8.89
C LEU A 237 4.23 -23.60 8.76
N GLN A 238 4.21 -24.83 9.29
CA GLN A 238 3.04 -25.67 9.32
C GLN A 238 2.03 -25.23 10.39
N ASP A 239 2.52 -24.82 11.54
CA ASP A 239 1.71 -24.35 12.65
C ASP A 239 1.05 -23.00 12.35
N PHE A 240 1.68 -22.15 11.52
CA PHE A 240 1.09 -20.91 11.02
C PHE A 240 -0.03 -21.12 9.98
N MET A 241 -0.19 -22.34 9.45
CA MET A 241 -1.14 -22.65 8.37
C MET A 241 -2.22 -23.69 8.74
N PRO A 242 -2.57 -23.97 10.01
CA PRO A 242 -3.48 -25.07 10.36
C PRO A 242 -4.88 -24.91 9.75
N ASP A 243 -5.35 -23.68 9.62
CA ASP A 243 -6.72 -23.38 9.14
C ASP A 243 -6.80 -23.28 7.61
N ILE A 244 -5.69 -23.02 6.92
CA ILE A 244 -5.63 -23.07 5.45
C ILE A 244 -5.94 -24.47 4.93
N MET A 245 -5.66 -25.50 5.73
CA MET A 245 -5.96 -26.90 5.41
C MET A 245 -7.47 -27.22 5.37
N GLN A 246 -8.31 -26.45 6.05
CA GLN A 246 -9.76 -26.64 6.05
C GLN A 246 -10.45 -25.90 4.90
N VAL A 247 -9.79 -24.94 4.27
CA VAL A 247 -10.32 -24.16 3.14
C VAL A 247 -9.97 -24.84 1.82
N LEU A 248 -10.54 -25.99 1.57
CA LEU A 248 -10.27 -26.88 0.43
C LEU A 248 -10.50 -26.30 -0.97
N PHE A 249 -10.95 -25.04 -1.09
CA PHE A 249 -11.31 -24.44 -2.38
C PHE A 249 -10.90 -22.97 -2.53
N SER A 250 -10.16 -22.38 -1.59
CA SER A 250 -9.76 -20.97 -1.65
C SER A 250 -8.34 -20.81 -2.16
N LEU A 251 -8.13 -19.81 -3.02
CA LEU A 251 -6.80 -19.38 -3.44
C LEU A 251 -6.09 -18.75 -2.24
N VAL A 252 -4.93 -19.28 -1.87
CA VAL A 252 -4.04 -18.67 -0.89
C VAL A 252 -3.10 -17.71 -1.62
N ILE A 253 -3.11 -16.44 -1.22
CA ILE A 253 -2.27 -15.42 -1.82
C ILE A 253 -1.22 -14.97 -0.80
N PHE A 254 0.05 -15.06 -1.20
CA PHE A 254 1.17 -14.49 -0.48
C PHE A 254 1.58 -13.18 -1.12
N LEU A 255 1.84 -12.17 -0.29
CA LEU A 255 2.22 -10.83 -0.75
C LEU A 255 3.59 -10.48 -0.16
N GLY A 256 4.49 -9.98 -1.01
CA GLY A 256 5.80 -9.50 -0.60
C GLY A 256 6.13 -8.15 -1.21
N ALA A 257 6.59 -7.21 -0.38
CA ALA A 257 7.03 -5.89 -0.82
C ALA A 257 8.50 -5.67 -0.45
N ASP A 258 9.36 -5.45 -1.45
CA ASP A 258 10.81 -5.21 -1.30
C ASP A 258 11.56 -6.32 -0.53
N VAL A 259 11.14 -7.58 -0.68
CA VAL A 259 11.73 -8.73 0.02
C VAL A 259 12.98 -9.29 -0.69
N ILE A 260 13.30 -8.83 -1.91
CA ILE A 260 14.46 -9.26 -2.71
C ILE A 260 15.55 -8.20 -2.65
N TYR A 261 16.28 -8.10 -1.53
CA TYR A 261 17.26 -7.05 -1.33
C TYR A 261 18.60 -7.51 -0.76
N ASP A 262 18.63 -8.51 0.13
CA ASP A 262 19.85 -9.02 0.77
C ASP A 262 20.22 -10.40 0.23
N PRO A 263 21.38 -10.54 -0.47
CA PRO A 263 21.83 -11.82 -1.01
C PRO A 263 21.97 -12.93 0.05
N LEU A 264 22.21 -12.59 1.31
CA LEU A 264 22.35 -13.58 2.39
C LEU A 264 21.00 -14.16 2.82
N CYS A 265 19.95 -13.35 2.78
CA CYS A 265 18.59 -13.77 3.15
C CYS A 265 17.86 -14.53 2.03
N LEU A 266 18.27 -14.37 0.75
CA LEU A 266 17.59 -14.99 -0.40
C LEU A 266 17.40 -16.50 -0.30
N PRO A 267 18.39 -17.32 0.10
CA PRO A 267 18.18 -18.77 0.22
C PRO A 267 17.07 -19.13 1.22
N HIS A 268 16.95 -18.36 2.29
CA HIS A 268 15.95 -18.54 3.33
C HIS A 268 14.55 -18.10 2.85
N LEU A 269 14.46 -16.94 2.21
CA LEU A 269 13.23 -16.46 1.57
C LEU A 269 12.69 -17.49 0.57
N VAL A 270 13.56 -17.97 -0.35
CA VAL A 270 13.15 -18.94 -1.38
C VAL A 270 12.69 -20.25 -0.75
N LYS A 271 13.36 -20.73 0.31
CA LYS A 271 12.94 -21.92 1.05
C LYS A 271 11.54 -21.75 1.66
N VAL A 272 11.27 -20.61 2.29
CA VAL A 272 9.94 -20.30 2.84
C VAL A 272 8.89 -20.25 1.73
N LEU A 273 9.14 -19.55 0.63
CA LEU A 273 8.22 -19.45 -0.50
C LEU A 273 7.95 -20.82 -1.14
N ALA A 274 9.00 -21.63 -1.35
CA ALA A 274 8.84 -22.97 -1.90
C ALA A 274 7.97 -23.87 -1.01
N PHE A 275 8.18 -23.79 0.30
CA PHE A 275 7.34 -24.52 1.26
C PHE A 275 5.87 -24.08 1.20
N LEU A 276 5.61 -22.78 1.25
CA LEU A 276 4.27 -22.23 1.24
C LEU A 276 3.53 -22.51 -0.08
N LEU A 277 4.22 -22.39 -1.21
CA LEU A 277 3.65 -22.59 -2.54
C LEU A 277 3.49 -24.08 -2.93
N SER A 278 4.26 -24.99 -2.35
CA SER A 278 4.17 -26.45 -2.66
C SER A 278 2.96 -27.13 -2.01
N ARG A 279 2.51 -26.65 -0.86
CA ARG A 279 1.51 -27.35 -0.02
C ARG A 279 0.10 -27.43 -0.58
N GLY A 280 -0.33 -26.47 -1.39
CA GLY A 280 -1.65 -26.49 -2.01
C GLY A 280 -1.93 -27.72 -2.87
N LYS A 281 -0.89 -28.47 -3.26
CA LYS A 281 -0.97 -29.63 -4.16
C LYS A 281 -1.04 -30.97 -3.44
N SER A 282 -0.41 -31.11 -2.29
CA SER A 282 -0.51 -32.34 -1.47
C SER A 282 -1.96 -32.61 -1.06
N LEU A 283 -2.76 -31.57 -0.92
CA LEU A 283 -4.18 -31.64 -0.57
C LEU A 283 -5.10 -31.94 -1.75
N SER A 284 -4.79 -31.43 -2.96
CA SER A 284 -5.59 -31.76 -4.15
C SER A 284 -5.51 -33.24 -4.50
N HIS A 285 -4.37 -33.90 -4.25
CA HIS A 285 -4.23 -35.34 -4.43
C HIS A 285 -5.00 -36.17 -3.39
N LEU A 286 -5.14 -35.70 -2.16
CA LEU A 286 -5.93 -36.35 -1.12
C LEU A 286 -7.43 -36.17 -1.37
N CYS A 287 -7.85 -35.01 -1.85
CA CYS A 287 -9.25 -34.72 -2.16
C CYS A 287 -9.77 -35.53 -3.37
N ASN A 288 -8.94 -35.69 -4.42
CA ASN A 288 -9.31 -36.52 -5.58
C ASN A 288 -9.47 -38.02 -5.24
N ARG A 289 -8.86 -38.51 -4.16
CA ARG A 289 -9.08 -39.88 -3.68
C ARG A 289 -10.35 -40.04 -2.85
N SER A 290 -10.83 -38.98 -2.19
CA SER A 290 -12.02 -39.02 -1.33
C SER A 290 -13.34 -38.70 -2.06
N CYS A 291 -13.28 -37.99 -3.21
CA CYS A 291 -14.50 -37.51 -3.89
C CYS A 291 -15.08 -38.50 -4.93
N ASN A 292 -14.47 -39.66 -5.15
CA ASN A 292 -15.03 -40.69 -6.06
C ASN A 292 -16.22 -41.47 -5.47
N GLY A 293 -16.73 -41.08 -4.32
CA GLY A 293 -17.79 -41.79 -3.62
C GLY A 293 -19.16 -41.08 -3.46
N ILE A 294 -19.26 -39.79 -3.76
CA ILE A 294 -20.53 -39.06 -3.57
C ILE A 294 -20.79 -38.14 -4.77
N LEU A 295 -21.47 -38.69 -5.77
CA LEU A 295 -22.00 -37.91 -6.88
C LEU A 295 -23.52 -38.07 -6.92
N SER A 296 -24.19 -36.96 -7.12
CA SER A 296 -25.55 -36.75 -7.57
C SER A 296 -26.51 -36.12 -6.55
N ARG A 297 -26.58 -34.80 -6.64
CA ARG A 297 -27.89 -34.10 -6.69
C ARG A 297 -27.67 -32.69 -7.24
N SER A 298 -27.96 -32.52 -8.52
CA SER A 298 -28.13 -31.26 -9.21
C SER A 298 -29.38 -30.55 -8.70
N VAL A 299 -29.25 -29.32 -8.25
CA VAL A 299 -30.36 -28.38 -8.10
C VAL A 299 -30.23 -27.32 -9.18
N GLN A 300 -31.10 -27.39 -10.16
CA GLN A 300 -31.31 -26.32 -11.13
C GLN A 300 -32.11 -25.20 -10.45
N ILE A 301 -31.61 -23.98 -10.50
CA ILE A 301 -32.38 -22.77 -10.25
C ILE A 301 -32.36 -21.95 -11.54
N ASN A 302 -33.50 -22.00 -12.24
CA ASN A 302 -33.83 -21.07 -13.31
C ASN A 302 -34.33 -19.76 -12.71
N GLY A 303 -33.81 -18.63 -13.22
CA GLY A 303 -34.31 -17.33 -12.86
C GLY A 303 -33.74 -16.26 -13.83
N ALA A 304 -34.39 -16.13 -15.00
CA ALA A 304 -34.16 -15.06 -15.92
C ALA A 304 -34.89 -13.80 -15.44
N THR A 305 -34.20 -12.67 -15.37
CA THR A 305 -34.83 -11.36 -15.56
C THR A 305 -33.82 -10.41 -16.25
N SER A 306 -34.26 -9.97 -17.40
CA SER A 306 -33.69 -8.98 -18.26
C SER A 306 -33.88 -7.58 -17.67
N SER A 307 -32.84 -6.73 -17.69
CA SER A 307 -33.03 -5.29 -17.85
C SER A 307 -31.81 -4.66 -18.53
N SER A 308 -32.14 -3.91 -19.53
CA SER A 308 -31.32 -3.28 -20.55
C SER A 308 -30.67 -1.99 -20.05
N GLY A 309 -29.43 -1.71 -20.53
CA GLY A 309 -29.02 -0.38 -20.97
C GLY A 309 -28.16 0.43 -20.02
N SER A 310 -26.85 0.26 -20.14
CA SER A 310 -25.82 1.32 -20.25
C SER A 310 -24.42 0.69 -20.28
N ASP A 311 -24.19 -0.11 -21.31
CA ASP A 311 -22.85 -0.62 -21.64
C ASP A 311 -22.29 0.27 -22.73
N ASN A 312 -21.14 0.93 -22.48
CA ASN A 312 -20.21 1.23 -23.58
C ASN A 312 -18.94 2.04 -23.23
N LEU A 313 -18.43 2.04 -21.98
CA LEU A 313 -17.12 2.67 -21.78
C LEU A 313 -16.03 1.77 -21.14
N TYR A 314 -16.37 0.58 -20.69
CA TYR A 314 -15.45 -0.32 -19.95
C TYR A 314 -14.98 -1.55 -20.74
N LYS A 315 -15.15 -1.55 -22.08
CA LYS A 315 -14.86 -2.72 -22.92
C LYS A 315 -13.40 -2.81 -23.44
N ALA A 316 -12.44 -2.14 -22.82
CA ALA A 316 -11.03 -2.20 -23.23
C ALA A 316 -10.06 -2.67 -22.14
N MET A 317 -10.54 -3.16 -21.03
CA MET A 317 -9.71 -3.88 -20.06
C MET A 317 -9.74 -5.36 -20.44
N ASP A 318 -8.54 -5.97 -20.54
CA ASP A 318 -8.42 -7.41 -20.81
C ASP A 318 -8.95 -8.21 -19.60
N ASP A 319 -10.27 -8.36 -19.54
CA ASP A 319 -11.00 -9.11 -18.51
C ASP A 319 -10.49 -10.58 -18.41
N GLY A 320 -9.79 -11.07 -19.44
CA GLY A 320 -9.31 -12.44 -19.50
C GLY A 320 -8.23 -12.76 -18.46
N LEU A 321 -7.30 -11.81 -18.20
CA LEU A 321 -6.16 -12.05 -17.34
C LEU A 321 -6.55 -12.06 -15.85
N ASN A 322 -7.37 -11.10 -15.44
CA ASN A 322 -7.88 -11.04 -14.07
C ASN A 322 -8.71 -12.28 -13.73
N VAL A 323 -9.52 -12.76 -14.67
CA VAL A 323 -10.27 -14.02 -14.55
C VAL A 323 -9.34 -15.23 -14.48
N GLU A 324 -8.25 -15.25 -15.23
CA GLU A 324 -7.24 -16.32 -15.17
C GLU A 324 -6.65 -16.46 -13.76
N TYR A 325 -6.18 -15.34 -13.15
CA TYR A 325 -5.63 -15.38 -11.79
C TYR A 325 -6.70 -15.65 -10.72
N ALA A 326 -7.89 -15.10 -10.88
CA ALA A 326 -9.02 -15.36 -9.99
C ALA A 326 -9.49 -16.83 -10.00
N SER A 327 -9.30 -17.53 -11.12
CA SER A 327 -9.70 -18.92 -11.32
C SER A 327 -8.59 -19.95 -11.02
N LYS A 328 -7.33 -19.51 -10.81
CA LYS A 328 -6.23 -20.41 -10.46
C LYS A 328 -6.53 -21.16 -9.16
N LYS A 329 -6.35 -22.47 -9.20
CA LYS A 329 -6.43 -23.32 -8.02
C LYS A 329 -5.01 -23.55 -7.51
N GLY A 330 -4.77 -23.18 -6.25
CA GLY A 330 -3.49 -23.40 -5.59
C GLY A 330 -2.84 -22.09 -5.12
N PRO A 331 -1.83 -22.19 -4.25
CA PRO A 331 -1.14 -21.04 -3.70
C PRO A 331 -0.42 -20.21 -4.79
N LEU A 332 -0.45 -18.90 -4.64
CA LEU A 332 0.16 -17.94 -5.53
C LEU A 332 0.83 -16.85 -4.71
N ALA A 333 2.03 -16.42 -5.09
CA ALA A 333 2.64 -15.24 -4.50
C ALA A 333 2.73 -14.10 -5.52
N PHE A 334 2.50 -12.88 -5.02
CA PHE A 334 2.82 -11.64 -5.71
C PHE A 334 3.93 -10.92 -4.95
N ILE A 335 5.01 -10.58 -5.64
CA ILE A 335 6.13 -9.85 -5.06
C ILE A 335 6.34 -8.57 -5.86
N ALA A 336 6.20 -7.43 -5.20
CA ALA A 336 6.60 -6.14 -5.75
C ALA A 336 8.03 -5.82 -5.28
N SER A 337 8.91 -5.43 -6.20
CA SER A 337 10.30 -5.13 -5.87
C SER A 337 10.91 -4.11 -6.84
N VAL A 338 11.82 -3.29 -6.31
CA VAL A 338 12.73 -2.46 -7.10
C VAL A 338 14.01 -3.25 -7.31
N ILE A 339 14.39 -3.50 -8.56
CA ILE A 339 15.66 -4.17 -8.87
C ILE A 339 16.79 -3.17 -8.72
N ARG A 340 17.34 -3.05 -7.50
CA ARG A 340 18.46 -2.15 -7.16
C ARG A 340 19.81 -2.73 -7.55
N ASN A 341 19.94 -4.06 -7.51
CA ASN A 341 21.14 -4.80 -7.85
C ASN A 341 20.76 -6.01 -8.70
N VAL A 342 21.26 -6.04 -9.94
CA VAL A 342 20.94 -7.10 -10.91
C VAL A 342 21.51 -8.45 -10.45
N ASP A 343 22.73 -8.49 -9.90
CA ASP A 343 23.35 -9.74 -9.43
C ASP A 343 22.54 -10.37 -8.29
N THR A 344 21.99 -9.55 -7.40
CA THR A 344 21.10 -10.01 -6.32
C THR A 344 19.81 -10.59 -6.88
N PHE A 345 19.23 -9.94 -7.89
CA PHE A 345 18.02 -10.42 -8.53
C PHE A 345 18.25 -11.69 -9.34
N ASP A 346 19.34 -11.77 -10.09
CA ASP A 346 19.73 -12.99 -10.85
C ASP A 346 19.97 -14.16 -9.90
N ARG A 347 20.60 -13.93 -8.74
CA ARG A 347 20.74 -14.94 -7.70
C ARG A 347 19.38 -15.41 -7.16
N PHE A 348 18.43 -14.50 -6.96
CA PHE A 348 17.07 -14.87 -6.57
C PHE A 348 16.42 -15.78 -7.62
N LEU A 349 16.52 -15.43 -8.92
CA LEU A 349 15.97 -16.27 -9.99
C LEU A 349 16.59 -17.65 -10.04
N ALA A 350 17.90 -17.75 -9.88
CA ALA A 350 18.60 -19.06 -9.85
C ALA A 350 18.13 -19.92 -8.67
N LEU A 351 18.05 -19.36 -7.47
CA LEU A 351 17.55 -20.06 -6.29
C LEU A 351 16.08 -20.48 -6.43
N ALA A 352 15.26 -19.63 -7.04
CA ALA A 352 13.85 -19.95 -7.29
C ALA A 352 13.69 -21.13 -8.27
N ASP A 353 14.50 -21.17 -9.34
CA ASP A 353 14.52 -22.29 -10.29
C ASP A 353 14.96 -23.59 -9.63
N GLU A 354 16.05 -23.56 -8.84
CA GLU A 354 16.51 -24.71 -8.04
C GLU A 354 15.42 -25.23 -7.08
N ALA A 355 14.57 -24.34 -6.56
CA ALA A 355 13.46 -24.67 -5.67
C ALA A 355 12.16 -25.05 -6.42
N ASN A 356 12.19 -25.22 -7.74
CA ASN A 356 11.04 -25.47 -8.61
C ASN A 356 9.95 -24.37 -8.51
N LEU A 357 10.36 -23.12 -8.35
CA LEU A 357 9.47 -21.97 -8.41
C LEU A 357 9.57 -21.30 -9.78
N ARG A 358 8.42 -21.12 -10.43
CA ARG A 358 8.32 -20.29 -11.63
C ARG A 358 8.11 -18.86 -11.21
N VAL A 359 9.01 -17.99 -11.60
CA VAL A 359 8.91 -16.53 -11.44
C VAL A 359 8.52 -15.92 -12.78
N GLU A 360 7.49 -15.10 -12.80
CA GLU A 360 7.01 -14.43 -13.99
C GLU A 360 6.81 -12.94 -13.71
N ASP A 361 7.39 -12.07 -14.54
CA ASP A 361 7.16 -10.64 -14.50
C ASP A 361 5.77 -10.34 -15.08
N VAL A 362 4.93 -9.74 -14.27
CA VAL A 362 3.54 -9.41 -14.63
C VAL A 362 3.28 -7.90 -14.55
N THR A 363 4.32 -7.09 -14.45
CA THR A 363 4.21 -5.63 -14.29
C THR A 363 3.30 -4.99 -15.34
N GLU A 364 3.47 -5.38 -16.62
CA GLU A 364 2.71 -4.83 -17.74
C GLU A 364 1.40 -5.60 -18.02
N LYS A 365 1.14 -6.67 -17.26
CA LYS A 365 -0.07 -7.48 -17.48
C LYS A 365 -1.30 -6.91 -16.80
N PHE A 366 -1.12 -6.12 -15.75
CA PHE A 366 -2.21 -5.50 -15.01
C PHE A 366 -2.30 -4.01 -15.31
N VAL A 367 -3.50 -3.55 -15.57
CA VAL A 367 -3.76 -2.11 -15.68
C VAL A 367 -4.05 -1.57 -14.29
N LEU A 368 -3.05 -0.96 -13.67
CA LEU A 368 -3.17 -0.41 -12.33
C LEU A 368 -3.59 1.05 -12.40
N PHE A 369 -4.57 1.42 -11.59
CA PHE A 369 -4.91 2.82 -11.37
C PHE A 369 -3.73 3.57 -10.74
N ASN A 370 -3.53 4.82 -11.16
CA ASN A 370 -2.62 5.73 -10.46
C ASN A 370 -3.38 6.37 -9.30
N LEU A 371 -3.41 5.67 -8.16
CA LEU A 371 -4.13 6.10 -6.96
C LEU A 371 -3.33 7.08 -6.10
N LEU A 372 -2.05 7.28 -6.41
CA LEU A 372 -1.11 8.13 -5.68
C LEU A 372 -0.50 9.23 -6.56
N PRO A 373 -1.30 9.98 -7.35
CA PRO A 373 -0.78 10.93 -8.35
C PRO A 373 -0.01 12.10 -7.75
N TYR A 374 -0.17 12.36 -6.45
CA TYR A 374 0.48 13.43 -5.71
C TYR A 374 1.83 13.00 -5.11
N LEU A 375 2.15 11.70 -5.03
CA LEU A 375 3.42 11.19 -4.54
C LEU A 375 4.49 11.21 -5.63
N GLN A 376 5.04 12.40 -5.91
CA GLN A 376 6.07 12.56 -6.94
C GLN A 376 7.43 11.96 -6.55
N SER A 377 7.68 11.77 -5.24
CA SER A 377 8.86 11.06 -4.74
C SER A 377 8.77 9.54 -4.90
N TYR A 378 7.60 9.01 -5.26
CA TYR A 378 7.37 7.60 -5.49
C TYR A 378 7.75 7.20 -6.93
N PRO A 379 8.87 6.48 -7.12
CA PRO A 379 9.33 6.08 -8.45
C PRO A 379 8.54 4.85 -8.94
N ARG A 380 7.25 5.02 -9.22
CA ARG A 380 6.31 3.93 -9.59
C ARG A 380 6.82 3.06 -10.73
N SER A 381 7.40 3.67 -11.76
CA SER A 381 7.93 2.96 -12.94
C SER A 381 9.18 2.10 -12.66
N SER A 382 9.84 2.29 -11.51
CA SER A 382 10.99 1.48 -11.12
C SER A 382 10.60 0.19 -10.39
N VAL A 383 9.34 0.07 -9.99
CA VAL A 383 8.85 -1.11 -9.27
C VAL A 383 8.33 -2.14 -10.26
N ARG A 384 8.76 -3.38 -10.09
CA ARG A 384 8.30 -4.53 -10.88
C ARG A 384 7.40 -5.40 -10.01
N LEU A 385 6.39 -6.02 -10.65
CA LEU A 385 5.48 -6.97 -10.01
C LEU A 385 5.73 -8.36 -10.59
N PHE A 386 6.04 -9.31 -9.71
CA PHE A 386 6.29 -10.70 -10.07
C PHE A 386 5.23 -11.61 -9.49
N THR A 387 4.88 -12.67 -10.23
CA THR A 387 4.15 -13.81 -9.68
C THR A 387 5.07 -14.98 -9.48
N LEU A 388 4.84 -15.73 -8.40
CA LEU A 388 5.54 -16.97 -8.11
C LEU A 388 4.53 -18.11 -7.95
N THR A 389 4.82 -19.24 -8.62
CA THR A 389 4.04 -20.47 -8.51
C THR A 389 5.00 -21.65 -8.41
N HIS A 390 4.61 -22.69 -7.69
CA HIS A 390 5.40 -23.93 -7.66
C HIS A 390 5.13 -24.78 -8.90
N LEU A 391 6.20 -25.18 -9.61
CA LEU A 391 6.11 -26.09 -10.73
C LEU A 391 5.76 -27.49 -10.20
N SER A 392 4.73 -28.10 -10.79
CA SER A 392 4.46 -29.55 -10.54
C SER A 392 5.26 -30.36 -11.52
N ASN A 393 5.93 -31.36 -11.06
CA ASN A 393 6.34 -32.47 -11.90
C ASN A 393 5.15 -33.36 -12.19
#